data_f0ab3d4de0095b12e407d10b5712d77b
#
_entry.id   f0ab3d4de0095b12e407d10b5712d77b
#
_cell.length_a   1.000
_cell.length_b   1.000
_cell.length_c   1.000
_cell.angle_alpha   90.00
_cell.angle_beta   90.00
_cell.angle_gamma   90.00
#
_symmetry.space_group_name_H-M   'P 1'
#
loop_
_entity.id
_entity.type
_entity.pdbx_description
1 polymer ?
#
loop_
_entity_poly.entity_id
_entity_poly.type
_entity_poly.pdbx_seq_one_letter_code
_entity_poly.pdbx_strand_id
1 'polypeptide(L)'
;DEDMWELESKDVGDIIQRGGTFLGTARCKEWTTPEGRRRGHENLIERGIEGLCVIGGDGSLRGAQLLAEEFGFPIVGLPGTIDNDVWGMDYTIGCDTAANTIIDAINKLRDTASAHRRIIVLEVMGRGSGWLALVSGISGGAEYILVPEEKFDLAEIVNDLTNAYEHGKRYILIVVAEGAAKGQDVCDYIAQHTDIETRVSVLGHIQRGGSPSVIDR
;
A
#
# COMPACT_ATOMS: atom_id res chain seq x y z
N ASP A 1 -22.14 -19.68 4.91
CA ASP A 1 -22.34 -19.51 4.01
C ASP A 1 -23.34 -19.02 2.91
N GLU A 2 -24.04 -17.90 3.10
CA GLU A 2 -25.02 -17.35 2.16
C GLU A 2 -24.47 -16.15 1.36
N ASP A 3 -23.15 -15.91 1.38
CA ASP A 3 -22.49 -14.75 0.77
C ASP A 3 -22.04 -14.99 -0.69
N MET A 4 -22.74 -15.87 -1.41
CA MET A 4 -22.54 -16.10 -2.83
C MET A 4 -23.80 -15.71 -3.58
N TRP A 5 -23.64 -14.87 -4.59
CA TRP A 5 -24.74 -14.46 -5.51
C TRP A 5 -24.28 -14.49 -6.94
N GLU A 6 -25.19 -14.75 -7.84
CA GLU A 6 -24.93 -14.69 -9.28
C GLU A 6 -24.82 -13.23 -9.74
N LEU A 7 -23.77 -12.92 -10.51
CA LEU A 7 -23.56 -11.61 -11.11
C LEU A 7 -23.96 -11.63 -12.57
N GLU A 8 -24.82 -10.68 -12.95
CA GLU A 8 -25.16 -10.41 -14.33
C GLU A 8 -24.39 -9.16 -14.86
N SER A 9 -24.35 -8.98 -16.18
CA SER A 9 -23.70 -7.83 -16.81
C SER A 9 -24.19 -6.47 -16.28
N LYS A 10 -25.44 -6.40 -15.85
CA LYS A 10 -26.02 -5.17 -15.24
C LYS A 10 -25.43 -4.86 -13.86
N ASP A 11 -24.99 -5.86 -13.13
CA ASP A 11 -24.47 -5.69 -11.75
C ASP A 11 -23.04 -5.15 -11.76
N VAL A 12 -22.31 -5.39 -12.85
CA VAL A 12 -20.93 -4.93 -13.06
C VAL A 12 -20.83 -3.75 -14.03
N GLY A 13 -21.98 -3.21 -14.46
CA GLY A 13 -22.03 -1.96 -15.21
C GLY A 13 -21.61 -0.77 -14.36
N ASP A 14 -20.91 0.20 -14.95
CA ASP A 14 -20.52 1.47 -14.30
C ASP A 14 -19.72 1.33 -12.99
N ILE A 15 -18.92 0.27 -12.86
CA ILE A 15 -18.04 0.08 -11.69
C ILE A 15 -16.56 0.35 -11.97
N ILE A 16 -16.13 0.40 -13.24
CA ILE A 16 -14.71 0.54 -13.61
C ILE A 16 -14.06 1.82 -13.06
N GLN A 17 -14.84 2.88 -12.84
CA GLN A 17 -14.37 4.13 -12.27
C GLN A 17 -14.37 4.15 -10.73
N ARG A 18 -14.90 3.11 -10.09
CA ARG A 18 -14.99 3.03 -8.63
C ARG A 18 -13.70 2.46 -8.04
N GLY A 19 -13.22 3.07 -6.96
CA GLY A 19 -12.16 2.50 -6.13
C GLY A 19 -12.72 1.57 -5.06
N GLY A 20 -11.81 0.92 -4.36
CA GLY A 20 -12.14 -0.05 -3.33
C GLY A 20 -12.41 -1.45 -3.89
N THR A 21 -13.11 -2.28 -3.11
CA THR A 21 -13.41 -3.68 -3.46
C THR A 21 -14.91 -3.85 -3.62
N PHE A 22 -15.40 -3.87 -4.86
CA PHE A 22 -16.82 -4.01 -5.17
C PHE A 22 -17.45 -5.27 -4.58
N LEU A 23 -16.73 -6.40 -4.64
CA LEU A 23 -17.21 -7.69 -4.11
C LEU A 23 -17.11 -7.79 -2.56
N GLY A 24 -16.59 -6.75 -1.91
CA GLY A 24 -16.30 -6.82 -0.49
C GLY A 24 -15.02 -7.62 -0.21
N THR A 25 -14.61 -7.63 1.05
CA THR A 25 -13.46 -8.41 1.51
C THR A 25 -13.62 -8.77 2.97
N ALA A 26 -13.12 -9.94 3.35
CA ALA A 26 -13.13 -10.42 4.73
C ALA A 26 -11.87 -11.23 5.03
N ARG A 27 -11.55 -11.34 6.31
CA ARG A 27 -10.50 -12.25 6.79
C ARG A 27 -11.16 -13.49 7.36
N CYS A 28 -10.90 -14.65 6.76
CA CYS A 28 -11.35 -15.94 7.24
C CYS A 28 -10.21 -16.68 7.96
N LYS A 29 -10.26 -16.73 9.28
CA LYS A 29 -9.23 -17.44 10.08
C LYS A 29 -9.31 -18.95 9.87
N GLU A 30 -10.48 -19.49 9.62
CA GLU A 30 -10.69 -20.92 9.37
C GLU A 30 -9.95 -21.38 8.12
N TRP A 31 -9.79 -20.49 7.10
CA TRP A 31 -9.08 -20.79 5.86
C TRP A 31 -7.59 -21.13 6.07
N THR A 32 -7.00 -20.69 7.17
CA THR A 32 -5.60 -21.00 7.50
C THR A 32 -5.39 -22.48 7.88
N THR A 33 -6.48 -23.21 8.16
CA THR A 33 -6.44 -24.63 8.53
C THR A 33 -6.82 -25.53 7.35
N PRO A 34 -6.23 -26.74 7.22
CA PRO A 34 -6.64 -27.72 6.19
C PRO A 34 -8.12 -28.05 6.24
N GLU A 35 -8.69 -28.13 7.44
CA GLU A 35 -10.12 -28.42 7.66
C GLU A 35 -11.02 -27.30 7.10
N GLY A 36 -10.67 -26.05 7.35
CA GLY A 36 -11.40 -24.90 6.80
C GLY A 36 -11.35 -24.85 5.29
N ARG A 37 -10.17 -25.14 4.68
CA ARG A 37 -10.03 -25.19 3.21
C ARG A 37 -10.84 -26.35 2.61
N ARG A 38 -10.84 -27.54 3.26
CA ARG A 38 -11.65 -28.67 2.83
C ARG A 38 -13.14 -28.31 2.81
N ARG A 39 -13.64 -27.70 3.88
CA ARG A 39 -15.02 -27.24 3.98
C ARG A 39 -15.36 -26.18 2.94
N GLY A 40 -14.41 -25.24 2.67
CA GLY A 40 -14.56 -24.26 1.59
C GLY A 40 -14.65 -24.92 0.22
N HIS A 41 -13.80 -25.90 -0.05
CA HIS A 41 -13.83 -26.68 -1.30
C HIS A 41 -15.18 -27.43 -1.45
N GLU A 42 -15.65 -28.13 -0.40
CA GLU A 42 -16.94 -28.81 -0.42
C GLU A 42 -18.09 -27.86 -0.75
N ASN A 43 -18.11 -26.68 -0.13
CA ASN A 43 -19.10 -25.63 -0.42
C ASN A 43 -19.09 -25.16 -1.89
N LEU A 44 -17.91 -25.05 -2.50
CA LEU A 44 -17.79 -24.70 -3.93
C LEU A 44 -18.37 -25.78 -4.82
N ILE A 45 -18.01 -27.05 -4.56
CA ILE A 45 -18.51 -28.19 -5.35
C ILE A 45 -20.03 -28.34 -5.21
N GLU A 46 -20.59 -28.24 -4.01
CA GLU A 46 -22.03 -28.30 -3.76
C GLU A 46 -22.82 -27.25 -4.53
N ARG A 47 -22.21 -26.09 -4.78
CA ARG A 47 -22.80 -25.00 -5.59
C ARG A 47 -22.51 -25.08 -7.08
N GLY A 48 -21.82 -26.12 -7.53
CA GLY A 48 -21.47 -26.31 -8.95
C GLY A 48 -20.42 -25.31 -9.45
N ILE A 49 -19.60 -24.74 -8.56
CA ILE A 49 -18.52 -23.84 -8.96
C ILE A 49 -17.35 -24.67 -9.51
N GLU A 50 -16.97 -24.41 -10.74
CA GLU A 50 -15.94 -25.18 -11.47
C GLU A 50 -14.53 -24.60 -11.36
N GLY A 51 -14.41 -23.34 -10.92
CA GLY A 51 -13.12 -22.66 -10.75
C GLY A 51 -13.26 -21.31 -10.07
N LEU A 52 -12.16 -20.75 -9.58
CA LEU A 52 -12.12 -19.45 -8.90
C LEU A 52 -11.18 -18.46 -9.60
N CYS A 53 -11.62 -17.23 -9.66
CA CYS A 53 -10.75 -16.07 -9.85
C CYS A 53 -10.58 -15.37 -8.50
N VAL A 54 -9.37 -15.38 -7.95
CA VAL A 54 -9.07 -14.80 -6.64
C VAL A 54 -8.35 -13.47 -6.84
N ILE A 55 -8.99 -12.38 -6.42
CA ILE A 55 -8.42 -11.03 -6.49
C ILE A 55 -7.95 -10.63 -5.09
N GLY A 56 -6.64 -10.37 -4.91
CA GLY A 56 -6.12 -10.00 -3.60
C GLY A 56 -4.60 -9.93 -3.55
N GLY A 57 -4.07 -9.64 -2.36
CA GLY A 57 -2.64 -9.62 -2.09
C GLY A 57 -2.06 -11.00 -1.75
N ASP A 58 -0.79 -11.02 -1.32
CA ASP A 58 -0.02 -12.23 -1.04
C ASP A 58 -0.77 -13.28 -0.22
N GLY A 59 -1.40 -12.88 0.88
CA GLY A 59 -2.15 -13.82 1.72
C GLY A 59 -3.33 -14.49 1.02
N SER A 60 -4.06 -13.79 0.17
CA SER A 60 -5.18 -14.34 -0.59
C SER A 60 -4.69 -15.28 -1.69
N LEU A 61 -3.63 -14.90 -2.41
CA LEU A 61 -3.03 -15.72 -3.46
C LEU A 61 -2.41 -16.99 -2.88
N ARG A 62 -1.76 -16.90 -1.71
CA ARG A 62 -1.23 -18.08 -1.00
C ARG A 62 -2.35 -19.03 -0.55
N GLY A 63 -3.45 -18.48 -0.05
CA GLY A 63 -4.64 -19.29 0.31
C GLY A 63 -5.26 -19.95 -0.92
N ALA A 64 -5.28 -19.29 -2.06
CA ALA A 64 -5.71 -19.83 -3.34
C ALA A 64 -4.81 -20.95 -3.84
N GLN A 65 -3.49 -20.77 -3.75
CA GLN A 65 -2.49 -21.78 -4.11
C GLN A 65 -2.69 -23.06 -3.30
N LEU A 66 -2.87 -22.94 -1.97
CA LEU A 66 -3.11 -24.10 -1.11
C LEU A 66 -4.37 -24.86 -1.53
N LEU A 67 -5.45 -24.16 -1.89
CA LEU A 67 -6.68 -24.80 -2.37
C LEU A 67 -6.43 -25.57 -3.69
N ALA A 68 -5.69 -24.99 -4.61
CA ALA A 68 -5.33 -25.65 -5.86
C ALA A 68 -4.45 -26.89 -5.64
N GLU A 69 -3.46 -26.80 -4.77
CA GLU A 69 -2.53 -27.92 -4.46
C GLU A 69 -3.21 -29.06 -3.70
N GLU A 70 -4.07 -28.75 -2.73
CA GLU A 70 -4.72 -29.75 -1.88
C GLU A 70 -5.87 -30.49 -2.60
N PHE A 71 -6.60 -29.82 -3.49
CA PHE A 71 -7.82 -30.37 -4.10
C PHE A 71 -7.79 -30.42 -5.63
N GLY A 72 -6.74 -29.92 -6.28
CA GLY A 72 -6.69 -29.84 -7.74
C GLY A 72 -7.72 -28.86 -8.33
N PHE A 73 -8.21 -27.90 -7.52
CA PHE A 73 -9.29 -27.00 -7.90
C PHE A 73 -8.73 -25.91 -8.85
N PRO A 74 -9.38 -25.63 -10.02
CA PRO A 74 -8.89 -24.63 -10.96
C PRO A 74 -8.97 -23.21 -10.37
N ILE A 75 -7.81 -22.51 -10.35
CA ILE A 75 -7.74 -21.16 -9.78
C ILE A 75 -6.89 -20.25 -10.68
N VAL A 76 -7.35 -19.00 -10.83
CA VAL A 76 -6.58 -17.90 -11.39
C VAL A 76 -6.46 -16.81 -10.33
N GLY A 77 -5.23 -16.37 -10.05
CA GLY A 77 -4.95 -15.28 -9.13
C GLY A 77 -4.76 -13.95 -9.86
N LEU A 78 -5.38 -12.88 -9.36
CA LEU A 78 -5.15 -11.51 -9.82
C LEU A 78 -4.59 -10.70 -8.63
N PRO A 79 -3.41 -10.07 -8.77
CA PRO A 79 -2.74 -9.38 -7.67
C PRO A 79 -3.40 -8.02 -7.38
N GLY A 80 -4.39 -8.01 -6.49
CA GLY A 80 -5.11 -6.81 -6.03
C GLY A 80 -4.59 -6.31 -4.69
N THR A 81 -3.51 -5.54 -4.71
CA THR A 81 -2.89 -4.94 -3.52
C THR A 81 -2.18 -3.65 -3.91
N ILE A 82 -2.15 -2.66 -2.99
CA ILE A 82 -1.38 -1.43 -3.20
C ILE A 82 0.11 -1.60 -2.89
N ASP A 83 0.50 -2.65 -2.17
CA ASP A 83 1.85 -2.82 -1.63
C ASP A 83 2.90 -3.17 -2.71
N ASN A 84 2.45 -3.62 -3.88
CA ASN A 84 3.26 -4.07 -5.03
C ASN A 84 4.35 -5.09 -4.64
N ASP A 85 3.99 -6.01 -3.73
CA ASP A 85 4.87 -6.99 -3.09
C ASP A 85 4.69 -8.44 -3.60
N VAL A 86 3.95 -8.61 -4.71
CA VAL A 86 3.70 -9.92 -5.31
C VAL A 86 4.80 -10.25 -6.30
N TRP A 87 5.58 -11.29 -6.00
CA TRP A 87 6.70 -11.71 -6.82
C TRP A 87 6.30 -12.07 -8.26
N GLY A 88 7.11 -11.61 -9.23
CA GLY A 88 6.89 -11.87 -10.66
C GLY A 88 5.92 -10.90 -11.34
N MET A 89 5.45 -9.87 -10.64
CA MET A 89 4.59 -8.82 -11.18
C MET A 89 5.34 -7.49 -11.24
N ASP A 90 5.16 -6.76 -12.33
CA ASP A 90 5.65 -5.38 -12.45
C ASP A 90 4.75 -4.41 -11.68
N TYR A 91 3.44 -4.59 -11.81
CA TYR A 91 2.41 -3.80 -11.13
C TYR A 91 1.30 -4.68 -10.58
N THR A 92 0.91 -4.42 -9.36
CA THR A 92 -0.31 -4.97 -8.75
C THR A 92 -1.46 -3.98 -8.89
N ILE A 93 -2.69 -4.50 -8.97
CA ILE A 93 -3.90 -3.67 -9.13
C ILE A 93 -4.09 -2.81 -7.88
N GLY A 94 -4.05 -1.50 -8.06
CA GLY A 94 -4.22 -0.48 -7.02
C GLY A 94 -2.92 0.24 -6.62
N CYS A 95 -1.75 -0.28 -6.95
CA CYS A 95 -0.48 0.33 -6.54
C CYS A 95 -0.22 1.68 -7.25
N ASP A 96 -0.55 1.81 -8.52
CA ASP A 96 -0.39 3.06 -9.26
C ASP A 96 -1.35 4.15 -8.74
N THR A 97 -2.60 3.80 -8.46
CA THR A 97 -3.57 4.71 -7.84
C THR A 97 -3.10 5.18 -6.46
N ALA A 98 -2.54 4.28 -5.64
CA ALA A 98 -2.01 4.64 -4.34
C ALA A 98 -0.80 5.57 -4.46
N ALA A 99 0.12 5.30 -5.39
CA ALA A 99 1.27 6.17 -5.67
C ALA A 99 0.81 7.58 -6.09
N ASN A 100 -0.18 7.69 -6.97
CA ASN A 100 -0.76 8.98 -7.38
C ASN A 100 -1.42 9.72 -6.21
N THR A 101 -2.08 9.02 -5.29
CA THR A 101 -2.63 9.60 -4.06
C THR A 101 -1.54 10.17 -3.17
N ILE A 102 -0.41 9.48 -3.04
CA ILE A 102 0.74 9.96 -2.27
C ILE A 102 1.36 11.18 -2.94
N ILE A 103 1.53 11.19 -4.27
CA ILE A 103 2.04 12.34 -5.01
C ILE A 103 1.17 13.59 -4.81
N ASP A 104 -0.16 13.42 -4.86
CA ASP A 104 -1.09 14.53 -4.59
C ASP A 104 -0.92 15.08 -3.17
N ALA A 105 -0.75 14.21 -2.18
CA ALA A 105 -0.45 14.61 -0.81
C ALA A 105 0.91 15.32 -0.69
N ILE A 106 1.96 14.80 -1.33
CA ILE A 106 3.29 15.42 -1.36
C ILE A 106 3.21 16.85 -1.92
N ASN A 107 2.50 17.06 -3.02
CA ASN A 107 2.36 18.38 -3.62
C ASN A 107 1.70 19.38 -2.67
N LYS A 108 0.61 18.96 -1.99
CA LYS A 108 -0.10 19.79 -1.00
C LYS A 108 0.78 20.11 0.22
N LEU A 109 1.54 19.11 0.71
CA LEU A 109 2.45 19.28 1.84
C LEU A 109 3.63 20.19 1.50
N ARG A 110 4.13 20.13 0.26
CA ARG A 110 5.21 20.99 -0.23
C ARG A 110 4.83 22.45 -0.20
N ASP A 111 3.60 22.81 -0.59
CA ASP A 111 3.13 24.19 -0.57
C ASP A 111 3.23 24.79 0.84
N THR A 112 2.75 24.05 1.85
CA THR A 112 2.83 24.51 3.24
C THR A 112 4.26 24.43 3.80
N ALA A 113 5.03 23.41 3.46
CA ALA A 113 6.40 23.23 3.93
C ALA A 113 7.31 24.37 3.47
N SER A 114 7.18 24.78 2.19
CA SER A 114 7.98 25.88 1.62
C SER A 114 7.65 27.25 2.23
N ALA A 115 6.35 27.47 2.54
CA ALA A 115 5.91 28.73 3.15
C ALA A 115 6.40 28.88 4.60
N HIS A 116 6.47 27.80 5.35
CA HIS A 116 6.84 27.79 6.76
C HIS A 116 8.27 27.37 7.06
N ARG A 117 9.04 26.99 6.05
CA ARG A 117 10.42 26.50 6.19
C ARG A 117 10.54 25.32 7.16
N ARG A 118 9.76 24.26 6.90
CA ARG A 118 9.63 23.09 7.79
C ARG A 118 10.21 21.84 7.17
N ILE A 119 10.50 20.88 8.04
CA ILE A 119 10.67 19.48 7.66
C ILE A 119 9.30 18.80 7.74
N ILE A 120 8.93 18.08 6.69
CA ILE A 120 7.73 17.24 6.66
C ILE A 120 8.17 15.78 6.59
N VAL A 121 7.69 14.99 7.53
CA VAL A 121 7.79 13.54 7.52
C VAL A 121 6.45 12.97 7.07
N LEU A 122 6.43 12.29 5.93
CA LEU A 122 5.22 11.69 5.35
C LEU A 122 5.30 10.18 5.47
N GLU A 123 4.45 9.60 6.33
CA GLU A 123 4.32 8.15 6.45
C GLU A 123 3.33 7.61 5.43
N VAL A 124 3.75 6.58 4.69
CA VAL A 124 2.97 5.91 3.66
C VAL A 124 2.85 4.42 3.93
N MET A 125 1.79 3.80 3.41
CA MET A 125 1.56 2.36 3.51
C MET A 125 2.55 1.56 2.66
N GLY A 126 2.46 0.25 2.70
CA GLY A 126 3.28 -0.71 1.94
C GLY A 126 3.64 -1.94 2.76
N ARG A 127 3.25 -2.00 4.04
CA ARG A 127 3.61 -3.08 4.97
C ARG A 127 5.13 -3.33 5.01
N GLY A 128 5.57 -4.50 4.48
CA GLY A 128 6.98 -4.87 4.39
C GLY A 128 7.67 -4.43 3.11
N SER A 129 6.97 -3.74 2.22
CA SER A 129 7.49 -3.23 0.94
C SER A 129 7.67 -1.72 1.00
N GLY A 130 8.83 -1.24 0.61
CA GLY A 130 9.14 0.18 0.43
C GLY A 130 8.73 0.74 -0.93
N TRP A 131 8.10 -0.05 -1.80
CA TRP A 131 7.83 0.32 -3.19
C TRP A 131 7.03 1.63 -3.31
N LEU A 132 5.92 1.76 -2.56
CA LEU A 132 5.11 2.98 -2.57
C LEU A 132 5.90 4.22 -2.13
N ALA A 133 6.67 4.08 -1.04
CA ALA A 133 7.52 5.16 -0.54
C ALA A 133 8.58 5.55 -1.58
N LEU A 134 9.22 4.57 -2.20
CA LEU A 134 10.28 4.78 -3.18
C LEU A 134 9.77 5.48 -4.43
N VAL A 135 8.73 4.93 -5.08
CA VAL A 135 8.20 5.46 -6.32
C VAL A 135 7.61 6.85 -6.12
N SER A 136 6.78 7.03 -5.07
CA SER A 136 6.18 8.33 -4.79
C SER A 136 7.17 9.35 -4.27
N GLY A 137 8.15 8.93 -3.47
CA GLY A 137 9.20 9.81 -2.95
C GLY A 137 10.11 10.34 -4.06
N ILE A 138 10.57 9.47 -4.97
CA ILE A 138 11.37 9.88 -6.14
C ILE A 138 10.56 10.80 -7.04
N SER A 139 9.35 10.38 -7.44
CA SER A 139 8.49 11.17 -8.33
C SER A 139 8.03 12.47 -7.68
N GLY A 140 7.85 12.47 -6.37
CA GLY A 140 7.50 13.63 -5.57
C GLY A 140 8.70 14.51 -5.21
N GLY A 141 9.95 14.10 -5.50
CA GLY A 141 11.16 14.87 -5.19
C GLY A 141 11.41 15.00 -3.69
N ALA A 142 11.21 13.91 -2.93
CA ALA A 142 11.60 13.84 -1.53
C ALA A 142 13.12 13.85 -1.40
N GLU A 143 13.64 14.51 -0.36
CA GLU A 143 15.05 14.52 -0.05
C GLU A 143 15.53 13.20 0.55
N TYR A 144 14.67 12.55 1.35
CA TYR A 144 14.94 11.25 1.96
C TYR A 144 13.74 10.33 1.79
N ILE A 145 14.04 9.06 1.55
CA ILE A 145 13.03 8.00 1.43
C ILE A 145 13.51 6.85 2.30
N LEU A 146 12.78 6.56 3.37
CA LEU A 146 13.10 5.48 4.31
C LEU A 146 12.26 4.25 3.95
N VAL A 147 12.94 3.18 3.56
CA VAL A 147 12.32 1.92 3.13
C VAL A 147 12.81 0.75 3.99
N PRO A 148 12.00 -0.30 4.19
CA PRO A 148 12.40 -1.43 5.03
C PRO A 148 13.53 -2.29 4.42
N GLU A 149 13.75 -2.19 3.12
CA GLU A 149 14.79 -2.92 2.38
C GLU A 149 16.20 -2.38 2.63
N GLU A 150 16.32 -1.13 3.07
CA GLU A 150 17.60 -0.44 3.28
C GLU A 150 17.75 0.00 4.73
N LYS A 151 18.96 -0.18 5.27
CA LYS A 151 19.30 0.36 6.58
C LYS A 151 19.56 1.86 6.47
N PHE A 152 19.06 2.61 7.42
CA PHE A 152 19.31 4.05 7.54
C PHE A 152 19.76 4.43 8.95
N ASP A 153 20.52 5.52 9.05
CA ASP A 153 20.93 6.12 10.31
C ASP A 153 20.31 7.51 10.44
N LEU A 154 19.44 7.67 11.43
CA LEU A 154 18.79 8.96 11.68
C LEU A 154 19.77 10.06 12.09
N ALA A 155 20.90 9.70 12.71
CA ALA A 155 21.90 10.69 13.09
C ALA A 155 22.63 11.26 11.85
N GLU A 156 22.95 10.42 10.87
CA GLU A 156 23.51 10.87 9.59
C GLU A 156 22.50 11.77 8.85
N ILE A 157 21.23 11.33 8.77
CA ILE A 157 20.17 12.11 8.14
C ILE A 157 20.04 13.48 8.80
N VAL A 158 20.03 13.57 10.13
CA VAL A 158 19.95 14.83 10.87
C VAL A 158 21.11 15.75 10.56
N ASN A 159 22.34 15.24 10.48
CA ASN A 159 23.49 16.03 10.11
C ASN A 159 23.35 16.62 8.69
N ASP A 160 22.92 15.79 7.73
CA ASP A 160 22.73 16.22 6.36
C ASP A 160 21.59 17.24 6.22
N LEU A 161 20.48 17.04 6.93
CA LEU A 161 19.35 17.99 6.97
C LEU A 161 19.80 19.36 7.49
N THR A 162 20.56 19.36 8.59
CA THR A 162 21.06 20.58 9.20
C THR A 162 21.99 21.33 8.26
N ASN A 163 22.92 20.62 7.63
CA ASN A 163 23.80 21.19 6.61
C ASN A 163 23.01 21.77 5.43
N ALA A 164 22.04 21.02 4.91
CA ALA A 164 21.22 21.51 3.78
C ALA A 164 20.45 22.79 4.14
N TYR A 165 19.92 22.84 5.36
CA TYR A 165 19.17 23.99 5.86
C TYR A 165 20.07 25.23 6.03
N GLU A 166 21.28 25.06 6.58
CA GLU A 166 22.28 26.13 6.72
C GLU A 166 22.73 26.68 5.35
N HIS A 167 22.76 25.82 4.31
CA HIS A 167 23.07 26.22 2.94
C HIS A 167 21.86 26.77 2.14
N GLY A 168 20.77 27.10 2.84
CA GLY A 168 19.62 27.80 2.28
C GLY A 168 18.48 26.94 1.76
N LYS A 169 18.48 25.64 2.04
CA LYS A 169 17.33 24.80 1.77
C LYS A 169 16.14 25.31 2.60
N ARG A 170 14.99 25.52 1.98
CA ARG A 170 13.84 26.16 2.64
C ARG A 170 12.89 25.17 3.31
N TYR A 171 12.82 23.96 2.79
CA TYR A 171 12.00 22.87 3.33
C TYR A 171 12.64 21.53 2.96
N ILE A 172 12.27 20.50 3.69
CA ILE A 172 12.74 19.15 3.45
C ILE A 172 11.54 18.21 3.58
N LEU A 173 11.42 17.27 2.65
CA LEU A 173 10.42 16.23 2.64
C LEU A 173 11.09 14.88 2.83
N ILE A 174 10.63 14.15 3.84
CA ILE A 174 11.07 12.78 4.13
C ILE A 174 9.86 11.88 3.94
N VAL A 175 9.94 10.91 3.05
CA VAL A 175 8.91 9.87 2.89
C VAL A 175 9.34 8.62 3.65
N VAL A 176 8.46 8.10 4.48
CA VAL A 176 8.74 6.94 5.35
C VAL A 176 7.74 5.84 5.03
N ALA A 177 8.23 4.69 4.59
CA ALA A 177 7.40 3.49 4.51
C ALA A 177 7.04 3.00 5.92
N GLU A 178 5.79 2.66 6.19
CA GLU A 178 5.33 2.18 7.50
C GLU A 178 6.09 0.94 8.00
N GLY A 179 6.67 0.17 7.07
CA GLY A 179 7.50 -1.00 7.38
C GLY A 179 8.94 -0.66 7.77
N ALA A 180 9.42 0.55 7.48
CA ALA A 180 10.77 1.01 7.84
C ALA A 180 10.79 1.62 9.25
N ALA A 181 9.87 2.55 9.52
CA ALA A 181 9.72 3.21 10.81
C ALA A 181 8.32 3.84 10.92
N LYS A 182 7.93 4.21 12.13
CA LYS A 182 6.79 5.11 12.32
C LYS A 182 7.22 6.54 12.02
N GLY A 183 6.46 7.22 11.18
CA GLY A 183 6.74 8.62 10.83
C GLY A 183 6.82 9.54 12.05
N GLN A 184 6.02 9.26 13.10
CA GLN A 184 6.07 10.01 14.36
C GLN A 184 7.43 9.84 15.06
N ASP A 185 7.98 8.61 15.12
CA ASP A 185 9.26 8.37 15.78
C ASP A 185 10.41 9.09 15.05
N VAL A 186 10.36 9.10 13.71
CA VAL A 186 11.31 9.86 12.88
C VAL A 186 11.17 11.37 13.12
N CYS A 187 9.94 11.88 13.14
CA CYS A 187 9.64 13.28 13.42
C CYS A 187 10.18 13.71 14.78
N ASP A 188 9.92 12.91 15.82
CA ASP A 188 10.32 13.20 17.20
C ASP A 188 11.85 13.16 17.34
N TYR A 189 12.52 12.21 16.69
CA TYR A 189 13.97 12.15 16.66
C TYR A 189 14.60 13.40 16.06
N ILE A 190 14.11 13.85 14.89
CA ILE A 190 14.60 15.06 14.23
C ILE A 190 14.36 16.29 15.11
N ALA A 191 13.16 16.42 15.68
CA ALA A 191 12.82 17.54 16.55
C ALA A 191 13.66 17.62 17.84
N GLN A 192 14.17 16.49 18.33
CA GLN A 192 15.07 16.44 19.50
C GLN A 192 16.51 16.83 19.17
N HIS A 193 16.92 16.74 17.90
CA HIS A 193 18.30 16.95 17.50
C HIS A 193 18.49 18.17 16.59
N THR A 194 17.43 18.92 16.28
CA THR A 194 17.49 20.15 15.49
C THR A 194 16.50 21.18 16.02
N ASP A 195 16.78 22.46 15.77
CA ASP A 195 15.84 23.57 16.03
C ASP A 195 14.85 23.78 14.87
N ILE A 196 14.85 22.90 13.86
CA ILE A 196 14.01 23.05 12.67
C ILE A 196 12.61 22.50 12.99
N GLU A 197 11.58 23.28 12.74
CA GLU A 197 10.20 22.83 12.94
C GLU A 197 9.91 21.62 12.06
N THR A 198 9.60 20.49 12.69
CA THR A 198 9.29 19.23 12.02
C THR A 198 7.85 18.83 12.26
N ARG A 199 7.17 18.35 11.23
CA ARG A 199 5.77 17.90 11.29
C ARG A 199 5.64 16.53 10.62
N VAL A 200 4.81 15.69 11.18
CA VAL A 200 4.44 14.40 10.60
C VAL A 200 3.06 14.45 9.96
N SER A 201 2.91 13.76 8.84
CA SER A 201 1.63 13.43 8.22
C SER A 201 1.59 11.94 7.95
N VAL A 202 0.53 11.26 8.41
CA VAL A 202 0.31 9.84 8.19
C VAL A 202 -0.88 9.70 7.25
N LEU A 203 -0.66 9.20 6.03
CA LEU A 203 -1.73 9.08 5.05
C LEU A 203 -2.72 7.96 5.39
N GLY A 204 -2.22 6.83 5.90
CA GLY A 204 -3.05 5.72 6.28
C GLY A 204 -3.98 5.24 5.15
N HIS A 205 -5.21 4.88 5.50
CA HIS A 205 -6.14 4.18 4.61
C HIS A 205 -6.71 5.01 3.44
N ILE A 206 -6.48 6.32 3.36
CA ILE A 206 -6.87 7.10 2.18
C ILE A 206 -6.14 6.62 0.90
N GLN A 207 -5.00 5.96 1.06
CA GLN A 207 -4.24 5.33 -0.03
C GLN A 207 -4.95 4.12 -0.64
N ARG A 208 -5.97 3.57 0.03
CA ARG A 208 -6.72 2.38 -0.41
C ARG A 208 -7.97 2.70 -1.22
N GLY A 209 -8.24 3.96 -1.46
CA GLY A 209 -9.42 4.43 -2.16
C GLY A 209 -9.09 5.41 -3.27
N GLY A 210 -10.13 6.01 -3.81
CA GLY A 210 -10.02 6.99 -4.90
C GLY A 210 -10.38 6.41 -6.26
N SER A 211 -10.39 7.28 -7.27
CA SER A 211 -10.66 6.84 -8.65
C SER A 211 -9.43 6.11 -9.20
N PRO A 212 -9.59 4.89 -9.72
CA PRO A 212 -8.47 4.13 -10.24
C PRO A 212 -7.81 4.85 -11.43
N SER A 213 -6.49 4.76 -11.46
CA SER A 213 -5.67 5.27 -12.56
C SER A 213 -5.92 4.49 -13.86
N VAL A 214 -5.33 4.95 -14.95
CA VAL A 214 -5.43 4.25 -16.25
C VAL A 214 -4.84 2.83 -16.17
N ILE A 215 -3.76 2.66 -15.39
CA ILE A 215 -3.09 1.35 -15.24
C ILE A 215 -3.97 0.39 -14.41
N ASP A 216 -4.64 0.89 -13.38
CA ASP A 216 -5.44 0.07 -12.47
C ASP A 216 -6.85 -0.27 -13.00
N ARG A 217 -7.29 0.36 -14.09
CA ARG A 217 -8.57 0.06 -14.79
C ARG A 217 -8.42 -1.08 -15.79
#